data_db4612dab0b2eff4da47232e783e0507
#
_entry.id   db4612dab0b2eff4da47232e783e0507
#
_cell.length_a   1.000
_cell.length_b   1.000
_cell.length_c   1.000
_cell.angle_alpha   90.00
_cell.angle_beta   90.00
_cell.angle_gamma   90.00
#
_symmetry.space_group_name_H-M   'P 1'
#
loop_
_entity.id
_entity.type
_entity.pdbx_description
1 polymer ?
#
loop_
_entity_poly.entity_id
_entity_poly.type
_entity_poly.pdbx_seq_one_letter_code
_entity_poly.pdbx_strand_id
1 'polypeptide(L)'
;AEEEQGVGTLFGYGDRTGENYSKDLNDYSAQDVSNTEFDITNGVAIDGESPMLSAMPTLAQVKELISKTTKHIETVGGVQGIRFTAANGNSIFLPYTGYRNGTETVNDGKGFYWTGSISPVNSGYANTLTFDGNGVVKNGNSLRSYGIALRTVRPYAELKPGATGALTVGDLEGNGRLRIEIYNEYGSTKGNSVIDPGSVKFSKNMVVTFKISGLNDNYKPDAAKSNIAGLEYADTSWDPSHWSGLNGDKYDAHVTGDGTYTVWMETGGVQADGAVVFCVDIKDLSADLIDPS
;
A
#
# COMPACT_ATOMS: atom_id res chain seq x y z
N ALA A 1 12.04 10.01 -0.02
CA ALA A 1 13.25 10.36 0.74
C ALA A 1 13.91 9.07 1.18
N GLU A 2 15.23 8.98 1.10
CA GLU A 2 16.01 7.81 1.47
C GLU A 2 16.08 7.61 3.00
N GLU A 3 15.79 8.65 3.76
CA GLU A 3 15.81 8.65 5.21
C GLU A 3 14.48 9.14 5.80
N GLU A 4 14.15 8.72 7.02
CA GLU A 4 12.89 9.04 7.69
C GLU A 4 12.63 10.55 7.78
N GLN A 5 13.67 11.35 8.02
CA GLN A 5 13.58 12.81 8.15
C GLN A 5 13.62 13.56 6.82
N GLY A 6 13.81 12.90 5.69
CA GLY A 6 13.88 13.54 4.38
C GLY A 6 12.53 14.14 3.96
N VAL A 7 12.52 15.41 3.54
CA VAL A 7 11.32 16.08 3.01
C VAL A 7 10.93 15.49 1.64
N GLY A 8 11.93 15.18 0.81
CA GLY A 8 11.72 14.72 -0.56
C GLY A 8 11.28 15.84 -1.51
N THR A 9 10.72 15.46 -2.64
CA THR A 9 10.21 16.38 -3.65
C THR A 9 8.83 16.93 -3.25
N LEU A 10 8.56 18.19 -3.58
CA LEU A 10 7.26 18.83 -3.39
C LEU A 10 6.49 18.80 -4.71
N PHE A 11 5.30 18.21 -4.70
CA PHE A 11 4.47 17.97 -5.88
C PHE A 11 3.23 18.85 -5.89
N GLY A 12 2.85 19.42 -7.04
CA GLY A 12 1.51 19.92 -7.26
C GLY A 12 0.48 18.78 -7.25
N TYR A 13 -0.78 19.08 -7.03
CA TYR A 13 -1.81 18.06 -6.90
C TYR A 13 -2.06 17.34 -8.23
N GLY A 14 -1.69 16.06 -8.31
CA GLY A 14 -1.74 15.26 -9.54
C GLY A 14 -0.56 15.49 -10.50
N ASP A 15 0.41 16.33 -10.13
CA ASP A 15 1.68 16.47 -10.86
C ASP A 15 2.62 15.33 -10.47
N ARG A 16 2.88 14.41 -11.38
CA ARG A 16 3.72 13.23 -11.17
C ARG A 16 5.22 13.51 -11.27
N THR A 17 5.60 14.67 -11.79
CA THR A 17 7.01 15.02 -12.03
C THR A 17 7.61 15.83 -10.88
N GLY A 18 6.78 16.61 -10.16
CA GLY A 18 7.23 17.60 -9.19
C GLY A 18 7.85 18.84 -9.84
N GLU A 19 7.81 18.92 -11.16
CA GLU A 19 8.42 20.00 -11.96
C GLU A 19 7.40 21.03 -12.47
N ASN A 20 6.11 20.83 -12.20
CA ASN A 20 5.10 21.82 -12.54
C ASN A 20 5.10 22.97 -11.51
N TYR A 21 5.52 24.14 -11.93
CA TYR A 21 5.60 25.37 -11.14
C TYR A 21 4.50 26.39 -11.47
N SER A 22 3.52 25.99 -12.26
CA SER A 22 2.39 26.84 -12.64
C SER A 22 1.57 27.25 -11.41
N LYS A 23 1.04 28.45 -11.44
CA LYS A 23 0.02 28.93 -10.48
C LYS A 23 -1.40 28.80 -11.02
N ASP A 24 -1.55 28.39 -12.28
CA ASP A 24 -2.87 28.13 -12.88
C ASP A 24 -3.41 26.79 -12.38
N LEU A 25 -4.59 26.81 -11.79
CA LEU A 25 -5.23 25.61 -11.26
C LEU A 25 -5.68 24.62 -12.36
N ASN A 26 -5.78 25.07 -13.63
CA ASN A 26 -6.12 24.20 -14.74
C ASN A 26 -4.99 23.22 -15.10
N ASP A 27 -3.76 23.50 -14.67
CA ASP A 27 -2.60 22.62 -14.86
C ASP A 27 -2.51 21.47 -13.84
N TYR A 28 -3.52 21.33 -12.97
CA TYR A 28 -3.54 20.35 -11.88
C TYR A 28 -4.87 19.58 -11.85
N SER A 29 -4.84 18.36 -11.33
CA SER A 29 -6.03 17.52 -11.23
C SER A 29 -7.14 18.18 -10.39
N ALA A 30 -8.38 18.13 -10.87
CA ALA A 30 -9.55 18.68 -10.18
C ALA A 30 -10.48 17.57 -9.62
N GLN A 31 -9.96 16.38 -9.40
CA GLN A 31 -10.68 15.20 -8.91
C GLN A 31 -9.86 14.45 -7.86
N ASP A 32 -10.47 13.47 -7.22
CA ASP A 32 -9.74 12.54 -6.37
C ASP A 32 -8.70 11.79 -7.21
N VAL A 33 -7.46 11.71 -6.71
CA VAL A 33 -6.35 11.13 -7.46
C VAL A 33 -5.78 9.86 -6.82
N SER A 34 -6.12 9.57 -5.56
CA SER A 34 -5.64 8.36 -4.89
C SER A 34 -5.97 7.11 -5.71
N ASN A 35 -4.96 6.32 -6.01
CA ASN A 35 -5.07 5.08 -6.77
C ASN A 35 -5.61 5.24 -8.21
N THR A 36 -5.43 6.40 -8.83
CA THR A 36 -5.76 6.68 -10.24
C THR A 36 -4.50 6.92 -11.07
N GLU A 37 -4.65 7.15 -12.37
CA GLU A 37 -3.54 7.55 -13.25
C GLU A 37 -2.87 8.87 -12.84
N PHE A 38 -3.58 9.75 -12.12
CA PHE A 38 -3.09 11.03 -11.60
C PHE A 38 -2.45 10.91 -10.21
N ASP A 39 -2.44 9.71 -9.61
CA ASP A 39 -1.77 9.49 -8.35
C ASP A 39 -0.26 9.69 -8.51
N ILE A 40 0.29 10.64 -7.74
CA ILE A 40 1.71 11.01 -7.81
C ILE A 40 2.62 9.80 -7.57
N THR A 41 2.15 8.82 -6.79
CA THR A 41 2.92 7.64 -6.42
C THR A 41 2.89 6.54 -7.48
N ASN A 42 2.17 6.75 -8.59
CA ASN A 42 2.01 5.73 -9.62
C ASN A 42 3.34 5.37 -10.27
N GLY A 43 3.78 4.14 -10.10
CA GLY A 43 5.03 3.63 -10.64
C GLY A 43 6.28 3.99 -9.83
N VAL A 44 6.14 4.56 -8.63
CA VAL A 44 7.28 4.80 -7.73
C VAL A 44 7.52 3.54 -6.90
N ALA A 45 8.69 2.93 -7.08
CA ALA A 45 9.20 1.89 -6.19
C ALA A 45 9.58 2.52 -4.84
N ILE A 46 9.11 1.96 -3.73
CA ILE A 46 9.43 2.49 -2.39
C ILE A 46 10.77 1.96 -1.89
N ASP A 47 11.19 0.77 -2.26
CA ASP A 47 12.34 0.07 -1.68
C ASP A 47 13.41 -0.34 -2.70
N GLY A 48 13.31 0.10 -3.96
CA GLY A 48 14.29 -0.24 -5.02
C GLY A 48 14.24 -1.68 -5.52
N GLU A 49 13.44 -2.57 -4.93
CA GLU A 49 13.40 -3.99 -5.28
C GLU A 49 12.09 -4.46 -5.94
N SER A 50 11.03 -3.70 -5.83
CA SER A 50 9.76 -4.01 -6.49
C SER A 50 8.98 -2.73 -6.68
N PRO A 51 8.17 -2.57 -7.73
CA PRO A 51 7.21 -1.49 -7.82
C PRO A 51 6.14 -1.74 -6.75
N MET A 52 6.50 -1.50 -5.50
CA MET A 52 5.56 -1.58 -4.40
C MET A 52 4.55 -0.47 -4.58
N LEU A 53 3.32 -0.89 -4.63
CA LEU A 53 2.19 -0.06 -4.87
C LEU A 53 1.92 0.78 -3.68
N SER A 54 2.41 1.95 -3.82
CA SER A 54 2.00 3.05 -2.98
C SER A 54 0.84 3.78 -3.63
N ALA A 55 -0.05 4.28 -2.81
CA ALA A 55 -1.05 5.24 -3.21
C ALA A 55 -0.92 6.50 -2.36
N MET A 56 -1.40 7.61 -2.87
CA MET A 56 -1.62 8.78 -2.04
C MET A 56 -2.67 8.42 -0.96
N PRO A 57 -2.47 8.80 0.31
CA PRO A 57 -3.45 8.52 1.35
C PRO A 57 -4.77 9.24 1.04
N THR A 58 -5.88 8.59 1.27
CA THR A 58 -7.19 9.23 1.23
C THR A 58 -7.38 10.14 2.45
N LEU A 59 -8.35 11.07 2.37
CA LEU A 59 -8.71 11.89 3.52
C LEU A 59 -9.16 11.03 4.73
N ALA A 60 -9.83 9.90 4.47
CA ALA A 60 -10.25 8.97 5.53
C ALA A 60 -9.06 8.39 6.28
N GLN A 61 -8.04 7.91 5.56
CA GLN A 61 -6.80 7.39 6.16
C GLN A 61 -6.02 8.44 6.94
N VAL A 62 -5.99 9.69 6.46
CA VAL A 62 -5.37 10.80 7.22
C VAL A 62 -6.16 11.10 8.51
N LYS A 63 -7.50 11.10 8.46
CA LYS A 63 -8.32 11.24 9.67
C LYS A 63 -8.09 10.10 10.66
N GLU A 64 -7.91 8.88 10.17
CA GLU A 64 -7.58 7.72 10.99
C GLU A 64 -6.21 7.89 11.64
N LEU A 65 -5.16 8.25 10.89
CA LEU A 65 -3.84 8.57 11.44
C LEU A 65 -3.95 9.61 12.56
N ILE A 66 -4.72 10.69 12.32
CA ILE A 66 -4.91 11.74 13.34
C ILE A 66 -5.63 11.20 14.57
N SER A 67 -6.64 10.36 14.43
CA SER A 67 -7.49 9.92 15.55
C SER A 67 -6.91 8.72 16.32
N LYS A 68 -6.14 7.85 15.67
CA LYS A 68 -5.69 6.56 16.23
C LYS A 68 -4.24 6.57 16.72
N THR A 69 -3.52 7.70 16.61
CA THR A 69 -2.13 7.80 17.05
C THR A 69 -1.95 8.88 18.11
N THR A 70 -0.94 8.71 18.96
CA THR A 70 -0.38 9.80 19.76
C THR A 70 0.60 10.62 18.91
N LYS A 71 0.79 11.91 19.24
CA LYS A 71 1.65 12.84 18.51
C LYS A 71 2.69 13.40 19.45
N HIS A 72 3.93 13.41 18.99
CA HIS A 72 5.05 13.96 19.74
C HIS A 72 5.94 14.76 18.80
N ILE A 73 6.23 16.02 19.19
CA ILE A 73 7.22 16.85 18.46
C ILE A 73 8.59 16.31 18.81
N GLU A 74 9.38 16.02 17.80
CA GLU A 74 10.77 15.59 17.98
C GLU A 74 11.68 16.07 16.87
N THR A 75 12.98 15.88 17.05
CA THR A 75 14.01 16.18 16.05
C THR A 75 14.75 14.89 15.70
N VAL A 76 14.71 14.49 14.43
CA VAL A 76 15.39 13.32 13.90
C VAL A 76 16.42 13.79 12.89
N GLY A 77 17.69 13.40 13.07
CA GLY A 77 18.77 13.80 12.16
C GLY A 77 18.93 15.33 11.99
N GLY A 78 18.57 16.12 13.01
CA GLY A 78 18.58 17.59 12.96
C GLY A 78 17.33 18.22 12.32
N VAL A 79 16.39 17.42 11.85
CA VAL A 79 15.14 17.89 11.23
C VAL A 79 13.99 17.76 12.22
N GLN A 80 13.27 18.86 12.45
CA GLN A 80 12.12 18.89 13.34
C GLN A 80 10.85 18.42 12.63
N GLY A 81 9.99 17.73 13.37
CA GLY A 81 8.72 17.21 12.84
C GLY A 81 7.83 16.63 13.93
N ILE A 82 6.86 15.83 13.52
CA ILE A 82 5.96 15.10 14.44
C ILE A 82 6.08 13.60 14.21
N ARG A 83 6.26 12.88 15.30
CA ARG A 83 6.09 11.41 15.34
C ARG A 83 4.65 11.06 15.69
N PHE A 84 4.06 10.23 14.87
CA PHE A 84 2.74 9.62 15.08
C PHE A 84 2.98 8.18 15.54
N THR A 85 2.49 7.80 16.71
CA THR A 85 2.67 6.47 17.28
C THR A 85 1.32 5.80 17.53
N ALA A 86 1.12 4.64 16.93
CA ALA A 86 -0.08 3.82 17.12
C ALA A 86 -0.01 3.03 18.44
N ALA A 87 -1.16 2.51 18.89
CA ALA A 87 -1.26 1.75 20.14
C ALA A 87 -0.41 0.45 20.17
N ASN A 88 -0.10 -0.11 18.99
CA ASN A 88 0.78 -1.28 18.86
C ASN A 88 2.29 -0.93 18.87
N GLY A 89 2.65 0.34 19.08
CA GLY A 89 4.03 0.82 19.08
C GLY A 89 4.62 1.19 17.72
N ASN A 90 3.96 0.87 16.63
CA ASN A 90 4.39 1.30 15.30
C ASN A 90 4.31 2.82 15.17
N SER A 91 5.29 3.43 14.53
CA SER A 91 5.33 4.87 14.39
C SER A 91 5.82 5.34 13.03
N ILE A 92 5.45 6.56 12.68
CA ILE A 92 5.96 7.29 11.52
C ILE A 92 6.37 8.70 11.93
N PHE A 93 7.53 9.15 11.47
CA PHE A 93 7.96 10.53 11.62
C PHE A 93 7.65 11.33 10.36
N LEU A 94 7.06 12.49 10.52
CA LEU A 94 6.75 13.42 9.44
C LEU A 94 7.43 14.77 9.73
N PRO A 95 8.46 15.16 8.93
CA PRO A 95 9.15 16.44 9.10
C PRO A 95 8.28 17.66 8.78
N TYR A 96 8.66 18.82 9.29
CA TYR A 96 8.14 20.09 8.80
C TYR A 96 8.67 20.34 7.40
N THR A 97 7.75 20.41 6.43
CA THR A 97 8.10 20.43 5.01
C THR A 97 8.01 21.83 4.40
N GLY A 98 7.21 22.71 5.00
CA GLY A 98 6.75 23.88 4.28
C GLY A 98 5.96 23.51 3.03
N TYR A 99 5.88 24.40 2.07
CA TYR A 99 5.28 24.21 0.77
C TYR A 99 5.95 25.08 -0.29
N ARG A 100 5.71 24.83 -1.56
CA ARG A 100 6.18 25.62 -2.69
C ARG A 100 4.99 26.37 -3.33
N ASN A 101 5.18 27.66 -3.64
CA ASN A 101 4.22 28.47 -4.38
C ASN A 101 4.88 29.03 -5.66
N GLY A 102 4.59 28.43 -6.79
CA GLY A 102 5.38 28.63 -8.01
C GLY A 102 6.82 28.16 -7.79
N THR A 103 7.79 29.02 -7.96
CA THR A 103 9.23 28.72 -7.72
C THR A 103 9.71 29.03 -6.30
N GLU A 104 8.86 29.66 -5.48
CA GLU A 104 9.21 30.06 -4.11
C GLU A 104 8.90 28.95 -3.11
N THR A 105 9.85 28.57 -2.28
CA THR A 105 9.63 27.66 -1.16
C THR A 105 9.33 28.47 0.10
N VAL A 106 8.21 28.18 0.76
CA VAL A 106 7.81 28.75 2.03
C VAL A 106 8.04 27.70 3.12
N ASN A 107 8.99 27.97 4.00
CA ASN A 107 9.25 27.16 5.18
C ASN A 107 8.86 27.96 6.43
N ASP A 108 7.65 27.75 6.93
CA ASP A 108 7.05 28.46 8.05
C ASP A 108 7.02 27.63 9.34
N GLY A 109 7.84 26.58 9.41
CA GLY A 109 7.87 25.64 10.55
C GLY A 109 6.62 24.78 10.65
N LYS A 110 6.00 24.47 9.51
CA LYS A 110 4.82 23.61 9.43
C LYS A 110 5.04 22.42 8.49
N GLY A 111 4.33 21.35 8.75
CA GLY A 111 4.23 20.20 7.86
C GLY A 111 2.98 20.27 7.01
N PHE A 112 3.13 19.99 5.71
CA PHE A 112 2.04 19.87 4.74
C PHE A 112 2.25 18.60 3.95
N TYR A 113 1.21 17.74 3.91
CA TYR A 113 1.24 16.47 3.19
C TYR A 113 -0.04 16.28 2.41
N TRP A 114 0.06 16.01 1.11
CA TRP A 114 -1.10 15.73 0.29
C TRP A 114 -1.87 14.49 0.75
N THR A 115 -3.20 14.58 0.66
CA THR A 115 -4.05 13.40 0.44
C THR A 115 -4.40 13.31 -1.03
N GLY A 116 -4.86 12.15 -1.48
CA GLY A 116 -5.40 12.00 -2.83
C GLY A 116 -6.85 12.45 -2.99
N SER A 117 -7.39 13.23 -2.05
CA SER A 117 -8.80 13.66 -2.03
C SER A 117 -8.93 15.15 -2.31
N ILE A 118 -9.74 15.49 -3.32
CA ILE A 118 -10.11 16.88 -3.62
C ILE A 118 -10.96 17.47 -2.48
N SER A 119 -10.96 18.78 -2.33
CA SER A 119 -11.84 19.42 -1.37
C SER A 119 -13.30 19.39 -1.86
N PRO A 120 -14.25 18.87 -1.06
CA PRO A 120 -15.65 18.79 -1.48
C PRO A 120 -16.37 20.14 -1.56
N VAL A 121 -15.78 21.19 -0.97
CA VAL A 121 -16.39 22.51 -0.92
C VAL A 121 -15.81 23.49 -1.93
N ASN A 122 -14.60 23.25 -2.42
CA ASN A 122 -13.95 24.12 -3.42
C ASN A 122 -12.92 23.31 -4.21
N SER A 123 -13.21 23.07 -5.48
CA SER A 123 -12.34 22.30 -6.39
C SER A 123 -10.98 22.96 -6.68
N GLY A 124 -10.76 24.21 -6.30
CA GLY A 124 -9.44 24.84 -6.34
C GLY A 124 -8.46 24.31 -5.29
N TYR A 125 -8.97 23.54 -4.32
CA TYR A 125 -8.19 22.99 -3.19
C TYR A 125 -8.25 21.47 -3.16
N ALA A 126 -7.21 20.87 -2.61
CA ALA A 126 -7.19 19.46 -2.21
C ALA A 126 -6.90 19.33 -0.72
N ASN A 127 -7.34 18.22 -0.14
CA ASN A 127 -7.15 17.96 1.29
C ASN A 127 -5.69 17.64 1.61
N THR A 128 -5.26 18.10 2.78
CA THR A 128 -3.91 17.90 3.30
C THR A 128 -3.94 17.47 4.76
N LEU A 129 -2.92 16.70 5.18
CA LEU A 129 -2.52 16.65 6.58
C LEU A 129 -1.64 17.87 6.85
N THR A 130 -1.97 18.65 7.89
CA THR A 130 -1.17 19.79 8.30
C THR A 130 -0.88 19.75 9.79
N PHE A 131 0.30 20.23 10.18
CA PHE A 131 0.68 20.37 11.58
C PHE A 131 1.71 21.49 11.75
N ASP A 132 1.80 22.04 12.95
CA ASP A 132 2.67 23.18 13.29
C ASP A 132 3.59 22.89 14.49
N GLY A 133 4.49 23.85 14.76
CA GLY A 133 5.44 23.77 15.86
C GLY A 133 4.84 23.75 17.27
N ASN A 134 3.53 23.93 17.40
CA ASN A 134 2.79 23.79 18.67
C ASN A 134 2.17 22.39 18.82
N GLY A 135 2.39 21.49 17.86
CA GLY A 135 1.83 20.16 17.88
C GLY A 135 0.35 20.08 17.46
N VAL A 136 -0.20 21.16 16.89
CA VAL A 136 -1.57 21.14 16.36
C VAL A 136 -1.59 20.38 15.05
N VAL A 137 -2.26 19.24 15.04
CA VAL A 137 -2.39 18.34 13.88
C VAL A 137 -3.84 18.34 13.41
N LYS A 138 -4.07 18.57 12.13
CA LYS A 138 -5.41 18.60 11.54
C LYS A 138 -5.42 18.20 10.06
N ASN A 139 -6.57 17.80 9.57
CA ASN A 139 -6.83 17.84 8.14
C ASN A 139 -7.08 19.30 7.72
N GLY A 140 -6.41 19.73 6.67
CA GLY A 140 -6.52 21.06 6.08
C GLY A 140 -6.83 20.98 4.59
N ASN A 141 -6.79 22.12 3.95
CA ASN A 141 -6.90 22.26 2.50
C ASN A 141 -5.78 23.16 2.00
N SER A 142 -5.20 22.81 0.86
CA SER A 142 -4.19 23.64 0.18
C SER A 142 -4.55 23.83 -1.28
N LEU A 143 -4.13 24.94 -1.87
CA LEU A 143 -4.31 25.18 -3.32
C LEU A 143 -3.63 24.07 -4.10
N ARG A 144 -4.32 23.54 -5.12
CA ARG A 144 -3.79 22.45 -5.98
C ARG A 144 -2.49 22.77 -6.68
N SER A 145 -2.23 24.07 -6.89
CA SER A 145 -0.97 24.58 -7.48
C SER A 145 0.21 24.64 -6.50
N TYR A 146 -0.04 24.42 -5.21
CA TYR A 146 1.09 24.37 -4.27
C TYR A 146 1.86 23.07 -4.44
N GLY A 147 3.19 23.17 -4.38
CA GLY A 147 4.05 21.99 -4.24
C GLY A 147 4.07 21.57 -2.76
N ILE A 148 3.58 20.37 -2.47
CA ILE A 148 3.42 19.84 -1.12
C ILE A 148 4.04 18.45 -1.04
N ALA A 149 4.59 18.09 0.10
CA ALA A 149 5.17 16.79 0.34
C ALA A 149 4.13 15.67 0.32
N LEU A 150 4.60 14.45 0.15
CA LEU A 150 3.78 13.25 0.12
C LEU A 150 4.39 12.16 0.98
N ARG A 151 3.55 11.47 1.73
CA ARG A 151 3.83 10.15 2.31
C ARG A 151 2.82 9.16 1.77
N THR A 152 3.33 8.09 1.26
CA THR A 152 2.53 7.06 0.62
C THR A 152 1.90 6.13 1.65
N VAL A 153 0.78 5.53 1.28
CA VAL A 153 0.17 4.41 1.98
C VAL A 153 0.17 3.18 1.08
N ARG A 154 0.19 2.01 1.69
CA ARG A 154 -0.10 0.77 0.97
C ARG A 154 -1.60 0.53 1.03
N PRO A 155 -2.30 0.43 -0.11
CA PRO A 155 -3.68 -0.05 -0.09
C PRO A 155 -3.72 -1.45 0.50
N TYR A 156 -4.66 -1.73 1.37
CA TYR A 156 -4.93 -3.08 1.88
C TYR A 156 -6.44 -3.32 1.90
N ALA A 157 -6.82 -4.56 1.71
CA ALA A 157 -8.21 -4.95 1.94
C ALA A 157 -8.47 -5.04 3.45
N GLU A 158 -9.57 -4.45 3.92
CA GLU A 158 -9.95 -4.57 5.33
C GLU A 158 -10.42 -6.00 5.62
N LEU A 159 -9.87 -6.59 6.68
CA LEU A 159 -10.36 -7.86 7.19
C LEU A 159 -11.75 -7.67 7.81
N LYS A 160 -12.65 -8.59 7.58
CA LYS A 160 -13.94 -8.61 8.26
C LYS A 160 -13.73 -8.75 9.77
N PRO A 161 -14.34 -7.89 10.60
CA PRO A 161 -14.23 -8.03 12.05
C PRO A 161 -14.67 -9.43 12.52
N GLY A 162 -13.77 -10.12 13.23
CA GLY A 162 -14.05 -11.47 13.76
C GLY A 162 -14.02 -12.61 12.73
N ALA A 163 -13.66 -12.34 11.47
CA ALA A 163 -13.44 -13.39 10.49
C ALA A 163 -12.16 -14.15 10.83
N THR A 164 -12.30 -15.36 11.34
CA THR A 164 -11.23 -16.34 11.40
C THR A 164 -11.20 -17.05 10.04
N GLY A 165 -10.42 -16.57 9.11
CA GLY A 165 -10.27 -17.25 7.83
C GLY A 165 -9.57 -18.58 8.02
N ALA A 166 -10.22 -19.65 7.65
CA ALA A 166 -9.53 -20.88 7.38
C ALA A 166 -8.67 -20.65 6.15
N LEU A 167 -7.37 -20.44 6.37
CA LEU A 167 -6.41 -20.63 5.30
C LEU A 167 -6.46 -22.11 4.95
N THR A 168 -7.06 -22.45 3.82
CA THR A 168 -7.07 -23.84 3.37
C THR A 168 -5.71 -24.16 2.82
N VAL A 169 -4.96 -24.90 3.61
CA VAL A 169 -3.67 -25.44 3.24
C VAL A 169 -3.93 -26.84 2.70
N GLY A 170 -3.70 -27.06 1.43
CA GLY A 170 -3.90 -28.38 0.82
C GLY A 170 -2.90 -28.64 -0.29
N ASP A 171 -2.55 -29.90 -0.47
CA ASP A 171 -1.84 -30.34 -1.67
C ASP A 171 -2.82 -30.31 -2.86
N LEU A 172 -2.85 -29.19 -3.55
CA LEU A 172 -3.63 -29.07 -4.78
C LEU A 172 -2.83 -29.73 -5.91
N GLU A 173 -3.36 -30.78 -6.46
CA GLU A 173 -2.85 -31.44 -7.67
C GLU A 173 -1.72 -32.47 -7.48
N GLY A 174 -1.36 -32.84 -6.24
CA GLY A 174 -0.34 -33.88 -5.99
C GLY A 174 1.08 -33.50 -6.42
N ASN A 175 1.37 -32.21 -6.55
CA ASN A 175 2.66 -31.70 -7.03
C ASN A 175 3.41 -30.84 -5.96
N GLY A 176 2.99 -30.90 -4.70
CA GLY A 176 3.55 -30.10 -3.63
C GLY A 176 3.11 -28.63 -3.65
N ARG A 177 2.08 -28.29 -4.42
CA ARG A 177 1.51 -26.94 -4.45
C ARG A 177 0.59 -26.73 -3.26
N LEU A 178 0.89 -25.71 -2.48
CA LEU A 178 0.11 -25.26 -1.34
C LEU A 178 -0.69 -24.04 -1.73
N ARG A 179 -1.99 -24.00 -1.42
CA ARG A 179 -2.82 -22.81 -1.64
C ARG A 179 -3.28 -22.18 -0.34
N ILE A 180 -3.08 -20.89 -0.24
CA ILE A 180 -3.64 -20.04 0.80
C ILE A 180 -4.83 -19.32 0.18
N GLU A 181 -6.05 -19.77 0.46
CA GLU A 181 -7.26 -19.13 -0.04
C GLU A 181 -7.62 -17.93 0.85
N ILE A 182 -7.44 -16.73 0.32
CA ILE A 182 -7.97 -15.49 0.93
C ILE A 182 -9.46 -15.38 0.57
N TYR A 183 -9.78 -15.63 -0.70
CA TYR A 183 -11.13 -15.82 -1.19
C TYR A 183 -11.13 -16.67 -2.47
N ASN A 184 -12.10 -17.58 -2.57
CA ASN A 184 -12.35 -18.34 -3.78
C ASN A 184 -13.84 -18.67 -3.87
N GLU A 185 -14.52 -18.09 -4.86
CA GLU A 185 -15.95 -18.30 -5.13
C GLU A 185 -16.26 -19.77 -5.38
N TYR A 186 -15.28 -20.54 -5.86
CA TYR A 186 -15.40 -21.97 -6.18
C TYR A 186 -14.77 -22.88 -5.14
N GLY A 187 -14.18 -22.30 -4.07
CA GLY A 187 -13.41 -23.02 -3.06
C GLY A 187 -14.07 -23.01 -1.67
N SER A 188 -13.26 -23.32 -0.68
CA SER A 188 -13.69 -23.49 0.72
C SER A 188 -13.98 -22.16 1.42
N THR A 189 -13.48 -21.04 0.91
CA THR A 189 -13.68 -19.71 1.48
C THR A 189 -14.91 -18.98 0.96
N LYS A 190 -15.68 -19.61 0.06
CA LYS A 190 -17.00 -19.10 -0.36
C LYS A 190 -17.91 -18.92 0.85
N GLY A 191 -18.34 -17.69 1.10
CA GLY A 191 -19.20 -17.36 2.24
C GLY A 191 -18.48 -17.29 3.59
N ASN A 192 -17.18 -17.61 3.67
CA ASN A 192 -16.38 -17.56 4.90
C ASN A 192 -15.00 -16.91 4.67
N SER A 193 -14.95 -15.90 3.84
CA SER A 193 -13.71 -15.20 3.53
C SER A 193 -13.27 -14.29 4.68
N VAL A 194 -11.96 -14.15 4.87
CA VAL A 194 -11.33 -13.20 5.81
C VAL A 194 -11.46 -11.75 5.36
N ILE A 195 -11.78 -11.53 4.08
CA ILE A 195 -12.02 -10.20 3.51
C ILE A 195 -13.45 -10.11 2.97
N ASP A 196 -13.93 -8.89 2.71
CA ASP A 196 -15.08 -8.68 1.84
C ASP A 196 -14.60 -8.69 0.39
N PRO A 197 -14.92 -9.73 -0.41
CA PRO A 197 -14.45 -9.81 -1.79
C PRO A 197 -14.93 -8.64 -2.66
N GLY A 198 -16.09 -8.06 -2.36
CA GLY A 198 -16.61 -6.87 -3.04
C GLY A 198 -15.85 -5.58 -2.71
N SER A 199 -15.05 -5.57 -1.64
CA SER A 199 -14.21 -4.42 -1.27
C SER A 199 -12.86 -4.38 -1.98
N VAL A 200 -12.50 -5.44 -2.71
CA VAL A 200 -11.22 -5.53 -3.45
C VAL A 200 -11.35 -4.71 -4.73
N LYS A 201 -10.92 -3.45 -4.67
CA LYS A 201 -11.01 -2.50 -5.79
C LYS A 201 -9.69 -1.78 -5.99
N PHE A 202 -9.12 -1.90 -7.17
CA PHE A 202 -7.84 -1.27 -7.52
C PHE A 202 -7.69 -1.18 -9.05
N SER A 203 -6.87 -0.25 -9.54
CA SER A 203 -6.68 -0.03 -10.99
C SER A 203 -5.23 -0.05 -11.45
N LYS A 204 -4.31 -0.42 -10.55
CA LYS A 204 -2.88 -0.48 -10.87
C LYS A 204 -2.33 -1.86 -10.64
N ASN A 205 -2.07 -2.16 -9.41
CA ASN A 205 -1.43 -3.37 -8.99
C ASN A 205 -2.04 -3.83 -7.67
N MET A 206 -1.91 -5.08 -7.34
CA MET A 206 -2.19 -5.63 -6.03
C MET A 206 -0.89 -6.17 -5.45
N VAL A 207 -0.65 -5.92 -4.17
CA VAL A 207 0.47 -6.52 -3.41
C VAL A 207 -0.09 -7.30 -2.24
N VAL A 208 0.35 -8.51 -2.07
CA VAL A 208 0.00 -9.37 -0.94
C VAL A 208 1.27 -9.65 -0.16
N THR A 209 1.31 -9.22 1.09
CA THR A 209 2.38 -9.56 2.03
C THR A 209 1.83 -10.54 3.05
N PHE A 210 2.50 -11.67 3.21
CA PHE A 210 2.13 -12.71 4.16
C PHE A 210 3.34 -13.18 4.96
N LYS A 211 3.09 -13.67 6.16
CA LYS A 211 4.13 -14.23 7.03
C LYS A 211 3.98 -15.73 7.10
N ILE A 212 5.08 -16.42 6.89
CA ILE A 212 5.21 -17.85 7.18
C ILE A 212 5.95 -17.99 8.50
N SER A 213 5.43 -18.84 9.39
CA SER A 213 6.06 -19.18 10.66
C SER A 213 5.69 -20.63 11.03
N GLY A 214 6.55 -21.31 11.81
CA GLY A 214 6.30 -22.69 12.26
C GLY A 214 6.53 -23.72 11.18
N LEU A 215 7.40 -23.46 10.20
CA LEU A 215 7.84 -24.52 9.30
C LEU A 215 8.53 -25.61 10.13
N ASN A 216 8.27 -26.87 9.79
CA ASN A 216 8.89 -28.02 10.45
C ASN A 216 10.40 -27.85 10.49
N ASP A 217 11.04 -28.16 11.64
CA ASP A 217 12.50 -28.08 11.83
C ASP A 217 13.32 -28.85 10.79
N ASN A 218 12.69 -29.81 10.10
CA ASN A 218 13.29 -30.55 9.00
C ASN A 218 13.19 -29.84 7.63
N TYR A 219 12.49 -28.69 7.56
CA TYR A 219 12.45 -27.93 6.34
C TYR A 219 13.83 -27.35 6.06
N LYS A 220 14.44 -27.86 5.02
CA LYS A 220 15.67 -27.28 4.45
C LYS A 220 15.31 -26.84 3.04
N PRO A 221 15.51 -25.54 2.73
CA PRO A 221 15.37 -25.08 1.35
C PRO A 221 16.21 -26.00 0.46
N ASP A 222 15.55 -26.70 -0.44
CA ASP A 222 16.22 -27.53 -1.43
C ASP A 222 16.50 -26.65 -2.64
N ALA A 223 17.76 -26.46 -2.99
CA ALA A 223 18.15 -25.71 -4.18
C ALA A 223 17.62 -26.34 -5.49
N ALA A 224 17.23 -27.60 -5.46
CA ALA A 224 16.58 -28.29 -6.57
C ALA A 224 15.07 -28.01 -6.65
N LYS A 225 14.47 -27.46 -5.57
CA LYS A 225 13.05 -27.09 -5.50
C LYS A 225 12.91 -25.59 -5.57
N SER A 226 11.91 -25.13 -6.29
CA SER A 226 11.74 -23.71 -6.51
C SER A 226 11.16 -22.98 -5.30
N ASN A 227 10.30 -23.64 -4.49
CA ASN A 227 9.58 -23.02 -3.36
C ASN A 227 9.06 -21.60 -3.69
N ILE A 228 8.49 -21.45 -4.87
CA ILE A 228 8.02 -20.17 -5.39
C ILE A 228 6.60 -19.93 -4.90
N ALA A 229 6.38 -18.77 -4.28
CA ALA A 229 5.06 -18.24 -3.96
C ALA A 229 4.62 -17.25 -5.05
N GLY A 230 3.36 -17.36 -5.47
CA GLY A 230 2.78 -16.49 -6.48
C GLY A 230 1.33 -16.14 -6.17
N LEU A 231 0.85 -15.06 -6.78
CA LEU A 231 -0.51 -14.57 -6.62
C LEU A 231 -1.44 -15.18 -7.69
N GLU A 232 -2.61 -15.63 -7.25
CA GLU A 232 -3.72 -16.03 -8.10
C GLU A 232 -4.89 -15.08 -7.86
N TYR A 233 -5.27 -14.32 -8.86
CA TYR A 233 -6.35 -13.35 -8.75
C TYR A 233 -7.19 -13.30 -10.01
N ALA A 234 -8.51 -13.17 -9.83
CA ALA A 234 -9.44 -12.73 -10.85
C ALA A 234 -10.54 -11.89 -10.21
N ASP A 235 -10.92 -10.81 -10.88
CA ASP A 235 -12.06 -10.01 -10.49
C ASP A 235 -13.39 -10.63 -10.97
N THR A 236 -14.51 -9.98 -10.67
CA THR A 236 -15.86 -10.46 -11.00
C THR A 236 -16.13 -10.56 -12.52
N SER A 237 -15.37 -9.83 -13.34
CA SER A 237 -15.43 -9.87 -14.81
C SER A 237 -14.38 -10.77 -15.44
N TRP A 238 -13.45 -11.31 -14.65
CA TRP A 238 -12.25 -12.03 -15.08
C TRP A 238 -11.23 -11.17 -15.81
N ASP A 239 -11.38 -9.84 -15.74
CA ASP A 239 -10.44 -8.87 -16.29
C ASP A 239 -10.42 -7.60 -15.38
N PRO A 240 -9.37 -7.37 -14.60
CA PRO A 240 -8.07 -8.05 -14.67
C PRO A 240 -8.04 -9.42 -14.00
N SER A 241 -7.15 -10.28 -14.50
CA SER A 241 -6.78 -11.52 -13.85
C SER A 241 -5.27 -11.74 -13.89
N HIS A 242 -4.78 -12.51 -12.93
CA HIS A 242 -3.37 -12.89 -12.82
C HIS A 242 -3.25 -14.33 -12.32
N TRP A 243 -2.48 -15.13 -13.01
CA TRP A 243 -2.20 -16.51 -12.68
C TRP A 243 -0.70 -16.71 -12.69
N SER A 244 -0.09 -16.79 -11.52
CA SER A 244 1.35 -16.99 -11.43
C SER A 244 1.75 -18.34 -12.02
N GLY A 245 2.77 -18.33 -12.86
CA GLY A 245 3.41 -19.56 -13.34
C GLY A 245 4.26 -20.25 -12.28
N LEU A 246 4.43 -19.66 -11.10
CA LEU A 246 5.30 -20.11 -10.01
C LEU A 246 6.71 -20.45 -10.53
N ASN A 247 7.26 -19.56 -11.33
CA ASN A 247 8.56 -19.72 -12.01
C ASN A 247 9.63 -18.75 -11.53
N GLY A 248 9.30 -17.91 -10.51
CA GLY A 248 10.22 -16.95 -9.91
C GLY A 248 10.41 -15.70 -10.76
N ASP A 249 9.40 -15.28 -11.48
CA ASP A 249 9.42 -14.00 -12.17
C ASP A 249 9.31 -12.81 -11.18
N LYS A 250 9.26 -11.59 -11.72
CA LYS A 250 9.25 -10.37 -10.90
C LYS A 250 8.04 -10.24 -9.95
N TYR A 251 6.99 -11.03 -10.15
CA TYR A 251 5.77 -11.01 -9.37
C TYR A 251 5.78 -12.01 -8.21
N ASP A 252 6.70 -12.95 -8.25
CA ASP A 252 6.80 -14.09 -7.36
C ASP A 252 7.79 -13.86 -6.22
N ALA A 253 7.69 -14.65 -5.16
CA ALA A 253 8.62 -14.65 -4.05
C ALA A 253 9.22 -16.03 -3.80
N HIS A 254 10.53 -16.11 -3.49
CA HIS A 254 11.17 -17.34 -3.04
C HIS A 254 10.95 -17.55 -1.55
N VAL A 255 10.35 -18.69 -1.16
CA VAL A 255 10.14 -19.08 0.23
C VAL A 255 11.35 -19.88 0.70
N THR A 256 12.11 -19.32 1.64
CA THR A 256 13.36 -19.90 2.15
C THR A 256 13.29 -20.33 3.62
N GLY A 257 12.14 -20.32 4.23
CA GLY A 257 11.91 -20.66 5.64
C GLY A 257 10.91 -19.72 6.30
N ASP A 258 10.97 -19.60 7.62
CA ASP A 258 10.17 -18.62 8.34
C ASP A 258 10.55 -17.21 7.91
N GLY A 259 9.55 -16.39 7.60
CA GLY A 259 9.81 -15.04 7.12
C GLY A 259 8.57 -14.32 6.62
N THR A 260 8.77 -13.11 6.13
CA THR A 260 7.74 -12.30 5.47
C THR A 260 8.03 -12.25 3.97
N TYR A 261 7.02 -12.58 3.18
CA TYR A 261 7.11 -12.67 1.73
C TYR A 261 6.09 -11.76 1.08
N THR A 262 6.40 -11.30 -0.12
CA THR A 262 5.53 -10.40 -0.88
C THR A 262 5.39 -10.89 -2.30
N VAL A 263 4.16 -11.04 -2.75
CA VAL A 263 3.79 -11.36 -4.13
C VAL A 263 2.88 -10.26 -4.67
N TRP A 264 2.84 -10.07 -5.98
CA TRP A 264 2.08 -8.96 -6.54
C TRP A 264 1.63 -9.20 -7.98
N MET A 265 0.78 -8.32 -8.52
CA MET A 265 0.36 -8.30 -9.91
C MET A 265 0.17 -6.87 -10.42
N GLU A 266 0.22 -6.71 -11.73
CA GLU A 266 -0.15 -5.47 -12.44
C GLU A 266 -1.49 -5.67 -13.16
N THR A 267 -2.37 -4.65 -13.12
CA THR A 267 -3.63 -4.68 -13.86
C THR A 267 -3.52 -4.11 -15.26
N GLY A 268 -2.36 -3.51 -15.61
CA GLY A 268 -2.22 -2.78 -16.86
C GLY A 268 -3.12 -1.53 -16.97
N GLY A 269 -3.66 -1.04 -15.84
CA GLY A 269 -4.58 0.10 -15.78
C GLY A 269 -6.06 -0.30 -15.85
N VAL A 270 -6.37 -1.59 -15.96
CA VAL A 270 -7.76 -2.07 -15.90
C VAL A 270 -8.27 -1.99 -14.47
N GLN A 271 -9.47 -1.47 -14.27
CA GLN A 271 -10.10 -1.37 -12.95
C GLN A 271 -10.59 -2.74 -12.49
N ALA A 272 -10.02 -3.25 -11.39
CA ALA A 272 -10.54 -4.41 -10.70
C ALA A 272 -11.75 -4.04 -9.84
N ASP A 273 -12.81 -4.84 -9.89
CA ASP A 273 -14.05 -4.64 -9.13
C ASP A 273 -14.50 -5.93 -8.44
N GLY A 274 -14.03 -6.11 -7.22
CA GLY A 274 -14.26 -7.29 -6.42
C GLY A 274 -13.27 -8.42 -6.74
N ALA A 275 -13.47 -9.58 -6.10
CA ALA A 275 -12.68 -10.77 -6.34
C ALA A 275 -13.58 -12.00 -6.47
N VAL A 276 -13.29 -12.87 -7.43
CA VAL A 276 -13.83 -14.23 -7.52
C VAL A 276 -12.77 -15.27 -7.16
N VAL A 277 -11.50 -14.99 -7.43
CA VAL A 277 -10.34 -15.74 -6.94
C VAL A 277 -9.35 -14.75 -6.34
N PHE A 278 -8.85 -15.06 -5.17
CA PHE A 278 -7.80 -14.32 -4.49
C PHE A 278 -7.04 -15.29 -3.58
N CYS A 279 -5.96 -15.84 -4.08
CA CYS A 279 -5.16 -16.85 -3.40
C CYS A 279 -3.68 -16.55 -3.52
N VAL A 280 -2.89 -17.15 -2.63
CA VAL A 280 -1.44 -17.26 -2.78
C VAL A 280 -1.11 -18.74 -2.90
N ASP A 281 -0.47 -19.12 -3.97
CA ASP A 281 0.01 -20.46 -4.18
C ASP A 281 1.51 -20.57 -3.93
N ILE A 282 1.96 -21.65 -3.33
CA ILE A 282 3.37 -21.91 -3.08
C ILE A 282 3.72 -23.29 -3.66
N LYS A 283 4.62 -23.30 -4.62
CA LYS A 283 5.09 -24.51 -5.29
C LYS A 283 6.14 -25.22 -4.46
N ASP A 284 6.17 -26.55 -4.54
CA ASP A 284 7.15 -27.42 -3.90
C ASP A 284 7.16 -27.34 -2.35
N LEU A 285 6.19 -26.68 -1.74
CA LEU A 285 5.98 -26.67 -0.31
C LEU A 285 4.78 -27.58 0.01
N SER A 286 5.03 -28.72 0.65
CA SER A 286 3.98 -29.66 1.04
C SER A 286 3.41 -29.36 2.43
N ALA A 287 2.17 -29.78 2.67
CA ALA A 287 1.52 -29.65 3.97
C ALA A 287 2.30 -30.34 5.11
N ASP A 288 3.09 -31.36 4.78
CA ASP A 288 3.92 -32.09 5.75
C ASP A 288 5.05 -31.24 6.33
N LEU A 289 5.37 -30.10 5.70
CA LEU A 289 6.41 -29.16 6.17
C LEU A 289 5.85 -28.08 7.09
N ILE A 290 4.54 -27.99 7.22
CA ILE A 290 3.87 -27.03 8.09
C ILE A 290 3.45 -27.75 9.35
N ASP A 291 3.91 -27.26 10.51
CA ASP A 291 3.51 -27.79 11.80
C ASP A 291 2.01 -27.57 12.00
N PRO A 292 1.19 -28.61 12.23
CA PRO A 292 -0.26 -28.50 12.42
C PRO A 292 -0.64 -27.99 13.82
N SER A 293 0.18 -27.18 14.48
CA SER A 293 -0.08 -26.67 15.85
C SER A 293 -1.36 -25.85 15.96
#